data_2bc33f4b0abb512918c722537d7e473c
#
_entry.id   2bc33f4b0abb512918c722537d7e473c
#
_cell.length_a   1.000
_cell.length_b   1.000
_cell.length_c   1.000
_cell.angle_alpha   90.00
_cell.angle_beta   90.00
_cell.angle_gamma   90.00
#
_symmetry.space_group_name_H-M   'P 1'
#
loop_
_entity.id
_entity.type
_entity.pdbx_description
1 polymer ?
#
loop_
_entity_poly.entity_id
_entity_poly.type
_entity_poly.pdbx_seq_one_letter_code
_entity_poly.pdbx_strand_id
1 'polypeptide(L)'
;MDEHDIGLGVIGCGGFGLFALQQFVQVPGIRLAGMAGTARPAAQAAARRYGLEDVVDIERLLALPSVDLVYISTPPFLHYEQARQALEAGNHVICEKPLALTVAQADELIELAWHKDRLLVANLMQRYNPLFETIGQLIERRPLGELLHGYFENYASDENLPAEHWFWDRSKSGGIFVEHGVHFFDLFAGWLGEGAVVGSQASCRPGTQIEDQVQCAVRYRDGVHVNFYHGFHQPGRLDRQELRLVFERGDVLLHGWVPTYARIHAVADEADTRAVCELFAGGRVDALVPYGPKDRHCHGHGRDYDVYQQFELHWGEGRQKSRVYCELLRALMTDQVAWIRDRGHQRKTTERNGRDSVAVACAADEMAHRGEARR
;
A
#
# COMPACT_ATOMS: atom_id res chain seq x y z
N MET A 1 -24.20 23.05 -12.19
CA MET A 1 -23.70 23.33 -10.85
C MET A 1 -22.28 23.80 -11.04
N ASP A 2 -21.96 25.02 -10.60
CA ASP A 2 -20.58 25.50 -10.63
C ASP A 2 -19.75 24.53 -9.77
N GLU A 3 -18.87 23.80 -10.41
CA GLU A 3 -17.91 22.91 -9.70
C GLU A 3 -16.89 23.78 -8.99
N HIS A 4 -17.15 24.10 -7.73
CA HIS A 4 -16.15 24.76 -6.92
C HIS A 4 -14.97 23.81 -6.69
N ASP A 5 -13.74 24.32 -6.86
CA ASP A 5 -12.53 23.60 -6.52
C ASP A 5 -12.55 23.21 -5.03
N ILE A 6 -12.18 21.97 -4.74
CA ILE A 6 -11.98 21.48 -3.36
C ILE A 6 -10.69 22.09 -2.81
N GLY A 7 -10.81 22.82 -1.71
CA GLY A 7 -9.68 23.43 -1.02
C GLY A 7 -8.89 22.39 -0.24
N LEU A 8 -7.66 22.11 -0.67
CA LEU A 8 -6.75 21.16 -0.01
C LEU A 8 -5.92 21.87 1.06
N GLY A 9 -6.06 21.45 2.30
CA GLY A 9 -5.14 21.74 3.40
C GLY A 9 -4.12 20.61 3.54
N VAL A 10 -2.85 20.93 3.82
CA VAL A 10 -1.80 19.93 4.04
C VAL A 10 -1.21 20.06 5.45
N ILE A 11 -1.26 18.98 6.22
CA ILE A 11 -0.59 18.85 7.51
C ILE A 11 0.62 17.94 7.36
N GLY A 12 1.81 18.48 7.65
CA GLY A 12 3.06 17.74 7.43
C GLY A 12 3.75 18.12 6.13
N CYS A 13 4.70 19.04 6.22
CA CYS A 13 5.44 19.60 5.09
C CYS A 13 6.85 19.00 4.99
N GLY A 14 7.00 17.71 5.26
CA GLY A 14 8.21 16.93 5.05
C GLY A 14 8.43 16.58 3.58
N GLY A 15 9.51 15.83 3.28
CA GLY A 15 9.87 15.46 1.91
C GLY A 15 8.73 14.74 1.18
N PHE A 16 8.11 13.75 1.83
CA PHE A 16 7.00 13.00 1.24
C PHE A 16 5.74 13.86 1.10
N GLY A 17 5.38 14.65 2.13
CA GLY A 17 4.21 15.53 2.07
C GLY A 17 4.28 16.54 0.93
N LEU A 18 5.45 17.12 0.69
CA LEU A 18 5.67 18.03 -0.43
C LEU A 18 5.66 17.31 -1.79
N PHE A 19 6.17 16.08 -1.85
CA PHE A 19 6.09 15.24 -3.05
C PHE A 19 4.64 14.89 -3.40
N ALA A 20 3.86 14.44 -2.42
CA ALA A 20 2.44 14.13 -2.62
C ALA A 20 1.63 15.37 -3.01
N LEU A 21 1.86 16.51 -2.34
CA LEU A 21 1.23 17.79 -2.69
C LEU A 21 1.43 18.14 -4.17
N GLN A 22 2.66 17.97 -4.70
CA GLN A 22 2.94 18.24 -6.11
C GLN A 22 2.09 17.39 -7.06
N GLN A 23 1.65 16.20 -6.64
CA GLN A 23 0.79 15.33 -7.43
C GLN A 23 -0.68 15.70 -7.26
N PHE A 24 -1.10 15.99 -6.04
CA PHE A 24 -2.50 16.26 -5.73
C PHE A 24 -3.03 17.54 -6.37
N VAL A 25 -2.23 18.60 -6.43
CA VAL A 25 -2.63 19.85 -7.10
C VAL A 25 -2.72 19.74 -8.62
N GLN A 26 -2.30 18.62 -9.21
CA GLN A 26 -2.49 18.32 -10.63
C GLN A 26 -3.84 17.65 -10.91
N VAL A 27 -4.56 17.23 -9.87
CA VAL A 27 -5.90 16.63 -10.02
C VAL A 27 -6.91 17.75 -10.30
N PRO A 28 -7.71 17.63 -11.36
CA PRO A 28 -8.70 18.67 -11.70
C PRO A 28 -9.68 18.94 -10.55
N GLY A 29 -9.89 20.21 -10.26
CA GLY A 29 -10.78 20.65 -9.21
C GLY A 29 -10.19 20.54 -7.79
N ILE A 30 -8.87 20.44 -7.66
CA ILE A 30 -8.14 20.59 -6.40
C ILE A 30 -7.34 21.89 -6.43
N ARG A 31 -7.50 22.68 -5.38
CA ARG A 31 -6.75 23.92 -5.15
C ARG A 31 -6.11 23.88 -3.77
N LEU A 32 -4.81 24.14 -3.68
CA LEU A 32 -4.17 24.30 -2.38
C LEU A 32 -4.73 25.51 -1.65
N ALA A 33 -5.28 25.28 -0.45
CA ALA A 33 -5.91 26.32 0.38
C ALA A 33 -5.04 26.68 1.61
N GLY A 34 -4.15 25.79 2.06
CA GLY A 34 -3.28 26.06 3.19
C GLY A 34 -2.30 24.94 3.46
N MET A 35 -1.26 25.24 4.24
CA MET A 35 -0.25 24.32 4.70
C MET A 35 0.03 24.52 6.19
N ALA A 36 0.12 23.43 6.96
CA ALA A 36 0.48 23.45 8.37
C ALA A 36 1.64 22.50 8.69
N GLY A 37 2.47 22.90 9.63
CA GLY A 37 3.59 22.10 10.10
C GLY A 37 4.81 22.93 10.47
N THR A 38 5.96 22.28 10.57
CA THR A 38 7.22 23.00 10.85
C THR A 38 7.58 23.88 9.66
N ALA A 39 7.74 25.17 9.91
CA ALA A 39 8.12 26.19 8.91
C ALA A 39 9.58 26.04 8.46
N ARG A 40 9.89 24.94 7.76
CA ARG A 40 11.20 24.71 7.15
C ARG A 40 11.33 25.50 5.85
N PRO A 41 12.54 25.87 5.41
CA PRO A 41 12.75 26.63 4.16
C PRO A 41 12.06 26.00 2.94
N ALA A 42 12.08 24.67 2.82
CA ALA A 42 11.41 23.94 1.74
C ALA A 42 9.88 24.09 1.79
N ALA A 43 9.29 24.02 2.99
CA ALA A 43 7.84 24.18 3.19
C ALA A 43 7.40 25.61 2.87
N GLN A 44 8.17 26.61 3.32
CA GLN A 44 7.91 28.03 2.99
C GLN A 44 8.06 28.31 1.50
N ALA A 45 9.08 27.72 0.84
CA ALA A 45 9.25 27.87 -0.61
C ALA A 45 8.08 27.24 -1.38
N ALA A 46 7.59 26.08 -0.93
CA ALA A 46 6.41 25.45 -1.50
C ALA A 46 5.15 26.31 -1.29
N ALA A 47 4.90 26.82 -0.09
CA ALA A 47 3.78 27.71 0.21
C ALA A 47 3.77 28.91 -0.75
N ARG A 48 4.87 29.63 -0.87
CA ARG A 48 5.00 30.77 -1.81
C ARG A 48 4.78 30.38 -3.27
N ARG A 49 5.30 29.20 -3.69
CA ARG A 49 5.11 28.71 -5.06
C ARG A 49 3.63 28.53 -5.43
N TYR A 50 2.81 28.16 -4.46
CA TYR A 50 1.36 27.96 -4.65
C TYR A 50 0.51 29.18 -4.21
N GLY A 51 1.14 30.34 -3.99
CA GLY A 51 0.45 31.57 -3.69
C GLY A 51 -0.04 31.73 -2.24
N LEU A 52 0.47 30.88 -1.32
CA LEU A 52 0.23 31.05 0.11
C LEU A 52 1.25 32.02 0.73
N GLU A 53 0.80 32.78 1.71
CA GLU A 53 1.69 33.72 2.42
C GLU A 53 2.74 33.00 3.28
N ASP A 54 2.30 31.97 4.04
CA ASP A 54 3.18 31.18 4.94
C ASP A 54 2.58 29.81 5.27
N VAL A 55 3.38 29.01 5.99
CA VAL A 55 2.96 27.78 6.68
C VAL A 55 2.43 28.18 8.05
N VAL A 56 1.24 27.74 8.40
CA VAL A 56 0.55 28.10 9.64
C VAL A 56 0.56 26.94 10.67
N ASP A 57 0.01 27.15 11.85
CA ASP A 57 -0.32 26.08 12.77
C ASP A 57 -1.58 25.30 12.32
N ILE A 58 -1.80 24.12 12.91
CA ILE A 58 -2.91 23.23 12.52
C ILE A 58 -4.26 23.85 12.81
N GLU A 59 -4.43 24.50 13.97
CA GLU A 59 -5.68 25.12 14.38
C GLU A 59 -6.10 26.21 13.38
N ARG A 60 -5.15 27.05 12.98
CA ARG A 60 -5.39 28.08 11.97
C ARG A 60 -5.72 27.51 10.61
N LEU A 61 -5.03 26.42 10.18
CA LEU A 61 -5.35 25.74 8.93
C LEU A 61 -6.79 25.22 8.93
N LEU A 62 -7.18 24.51 9.99
CA LEU A 62 -8.50 23.89 10.11
C LEU A 62 -9.63 24.92 10.27
N ALA A 63 -9.31 26.13 10.71
CA ALA A 63 -10.28 27.24 10.81
C ALA A 63 -10.50 27.98 9.46
N LEU A 64 -9.72 27.68 8.42
CA LEU A 64 -9.88 28.34 7.13
C LEU A 64 -11.16 27.85 6.40
N PRO A 65 -12.13 28.72 6.09
CA PRO A 65 -13.33 28.32 5.36
C PRO A 65 -13.06 27.80 3.94
N SER A 66 -11.84 28.02 3.45
CA SER A 66 -11.39 27.57 2.13
C SER A 66 -10.79 26.17 2.13
N VAL A 67 -10.72 25.49 3.27
CA VAL A 67 -10.21 24.12 3.41
C VAL A 67 -11.39 23.17 3.52
N ASP A 68 -11.53 22.29 2.55
CA ASP A 68 -12.58 21.25 2.48
C ASP A 68 -12.01 19.86 2.78
N LEU A 69 -10.78 19.62 2.34
CA LEU A 69 -10.07 18.34 2.43
C LEU A 69 -8.70 18.56 3.05
N VAL A 70 -8.34 17.74 4.04
CA VAL A 70 -7.04 17.78 4.68
C VAL A 70 -6.26 16.51 4.32
N TYR A 71 -5.02 16.71 3.82
CA TYR A 71 -4.05 15.65 3.67
C TYR A 71 -3.04 15.67 4.80
N ILE A 72 -2.89 14.54 5.51
CA ILE A 72 -2.00 14.38 6.67
C ILE A 72 -0.83 13.51 6.28
N SER A 73 0.40 14.04 6.42
CA SER A 73 1.66 13.33 6.12
C SER A 73 2.73 13.56 7.18
N THR A 74 2.32 13.53 8.41
CA THR A 74 3.19 13.60 9.60
C THR A 74 3.67 12.19 9.99
N PRO A 75 4.53 12.04 11.02
CA PRO A 75 4.83 10.74 11.61
C PRO A 75 3.58 10.04 12.17
N PRO A 76 3.53 8.69 12.15
CA PRO A 76 2.33 7.90 12.47
C PRO A 76 1.68 8.20 13.82
N PHE A 77 2.45 8.48 14.86
CA PHE A 77 1.92 8.80 16.20
C PHE A 77 1.08 10.09 16.27
N LEU A 78 1.12 10.91 15.23
CA LEU A 78 0.33 12.14 15.13
C LEU A 78 -0.95 11.96 14.30
N HIS A 79 -1.05 10.88 13.52
CA HIS A 79 -2.14 10.67 12.56
C HIS A 79 -3.52 10.69 13.21
N TYR A 80 -3.70 9.91 14.29
CA TYR A 80 -4.98 9.81 14.97
C TYR A 80 -5.48 11.17 15.45
N GLU A 81 -4.67 11.90 16.19
CA GLU A 81 -5.08 13.19 16.76
C GLU A 81 -5.34 14.24 15.68
N GLN A 82 -4.49 14.30 14.67
CA GLN A 82 -4.65 15.27 13.58
C GLN A 82 -5.85 14.94 12.68
N ALA A 83 -6.11 13.67 12.40
CA ALA A 83 -7.30 13.24 11.67
C ALA A 83 -8.58 13.53 12.47
N ARG A 84 -8.57 13.29 13.78
CA ARG A 84 -9.68 13.60 14.67
C ARG A 84 -10.00 15.11 14.66
N GLN A 85 -8.99 15.96 14.84
CA GLN A 85 -9.16 17.42 14.80
C GLN A 85 -9.71 17.89 13.45
N ALA A 86 -9.20 17.36 12.33
CA ALA A 86 -9.68 17.72 11.01
C ALA A 86 -11.14 17.31 10.77
N LEU A 87 -11.52 16.08 11.20
CA LEU A 87 -12.91 15.61 11.12
C LEU A 87 -13.86 16.41 12.03
N GLU A 88 -13.44 16.75 13.26
CA GLU A 88 -14.21 17.60 14.17
C GLU A 88 -14.45 18.99 13.61
N ALA A 89 -13.45 19.57 12.92
CA ALA A 89 -13.56 20.84 12.22
C ALA A 89 -14.44 20.76 10.96
N GLY A 90 -14.89 19.55 10.57
CA GLY A 90 -15.79 19.34 9.44
C GLY A 90 -15.08 19.16 8.10
N ASN A 91 -13.79 18.86 8.10
CA ASN A 91 -13.03 18.61 6.88
C ASN A 91 -13.07 17.10 6.49
N HIS A 92 -12.96 16.84 5.20
CA HIS A 92 -12.61 15.52 4.68
C HIS A 92 -11.15 15.21 4.98
N VAL A 93 -10.77 13.92 5.13
CA VAL A 93 -9.41 13.53 5.50
C VAL A 93 -8.87 12.44 4.60
N ILE A 94 -7.70 12.68 4.02
CA ILE A 94 -6.79 11.66 3.48
C ILE A 94 -5.58 11.64 4.39
N CYS A 95 -5.32 10.52 5.05
CA CYS A 95 -4.19 10.35 5.97
C CYS A 95 -3.14 9.43 5.37
N GLU A 96 -1.86 9.71 5.60
CA GLU A 96 -0.83 8.73 5.31
C GLU A 96 -1.02 7.44 6.12
N LYS A 97 -0.45 6.39 5.60
CA LYS A 97 -0.44 5.10 6.31
C LYS A 97 0.58 5.13 7.47
N PRO A 98 0.34 4.41 8.53
CA PRO A 98 -0.92 3.75 8.91
C PRO A 98 -2.01 4.78 9.24
N LEU A 99 -3.28 4.42 9.10
CA LEU A 99 -4.39 5.33 9.47
C LEU A 99 -4.31 5.77 10.93
N ALA A 100 -3.93 4.84 11.80
CA ALA A 100 -3.69 5.02 13.22
C ALA A 100 -2.71 3.94 13.71
N LEU A 101 -2.22 4.03 14.95
CA LEU A 101 -1.34 3.02 15.54
C LEU A 101 -2.09 1.81 16.13
N THR A 102 -3.39 1.95 16.42
CA THR A 102 -4.21 0.89 16.98
C THR A 102 -5.55 0.78 16.26
N VAL A 103 -6.16 -0.41 16.36
CA VAL A 103 -7.49 -0.67 15.82
C VAL A 103 -8.55 0.22 16.49
N ALA A 104 -8.47 0.41 17.80
CA ALA A 104 -9.40 1.27 18.54
C ALA A 104 -9.39 2.71 18.03
N GLN A 105 -8.20 3.29 17.82
CA GLN A 105 -8.06 4.62 17.24
C GLN A 105 -8.64 4.70 15.82
N ALA A 106 -8.42 3.68 15.00
CA ALA A 106 -8.99 3.62 13.65
C ALA A 106 -10.51 3.53 13.67
N ASP A 107 -11.08 2.71 14.58
CA ASP A 107 -12.52 2.57 14.75
C ASP A 107 -13.18 3.90 15.21
N GLU A 108 -12.58 4.60 16.18
CA GLU A 108 -13.04 5.93 16.63
C GLU A 108 -13.02 6.96 15.49
N LEU A 109 -11.98 6.98 14.66
CA LEU A 109 -11.93 7.87 13.50
C LEU A 109 -13.01 7.56 12.47
N ILE A 110 -13.29 6.28 12.24
CA ILE A 110 -14.35 5.82 11.32
C ILE A 110 -15.72 6.27 11.82
N GLU A 111 -16.00 6.06 13.10
CA GLU A 111 -17.25 6.51 13.72
C GLU A 111 -17.41 8.03 13.63
N LEU A 112 -16.35 8.78 13.93
CA LEU A 112 -16.36 10.23 13.83
C LEU A 112 -16.60 10.70 12.39
N ALA A 113 -15.90 10.12 11.41
CA ALA A 113 -16.08 10.45 10.00
C ALA A 113 -17.51 10.18 9.53
N TRP A 114 -18.09 9.06 9.96
CA TRP A 114 -19.49 8.72 9.66
C TRP A 114 -20.46 9.72 10.29
N HIS A 115 -20.30 10.06 11.58
CA HIS A 115 -21.15 11.04 12.26
C HIS A 115 -21.07 12.44 11.66
N LYS A 116 -19.91 12.81 11.15
CA LYS A 116 -19.69 14.11 10.51
C LYS A 116 -20.06 14.13 9.02
N ASP A 117 -20.41 12.99 8.43
CA ASP A 117 -20.58 12.81 6.98
C ASP A 117 -19.35 13.31 6.20
N ARG A 118 -18.18 12.86 6.59
CA ARG A 118 -16.90 13.23 5.96
C ARG A 118 -16.15 12.02 5.44
N LEU A 119 -15.37 12.27 4.39
CA LEU A 119 -14.39 11.31 3.91
C LEU A 119 -13.34 11.05 4.99
N LEU A 120 -12.99 9.80 5.17
CA LEU A 120 -11.77 9.37 5.82
C LEU A 120 -11.17 8.26 4.96
N VAL A 121 -9.87 8.32 4.66
CA VAL A 121 -9.16 7.25 3.97
C VAL A 121 -7.67 7.28 4.28
N ALA A 122 -7.05 6.11 4.38
CA ALA A 122 -5.59 5.97 4.41
C ALA A 122 -5.01 5.95 2.99
N ASN A 123 -3.84 6.54 2.80
CA ASN A 123 -3.14 6.50 1.51
C ASN A 123 -2.57 5.10 1.21
N LEU A 124 -3.46 4.18 0.85
CA LEU A 124 -3.14 2.83 0.40
C LEU A 124 -3.10 2.77 -1.12
N MET A 125 -2.25 3.57 -1.71
CA MET A 125 -2.18 3.83 -3.15
C MET A 125 -1.90 2.59 -4.01
N GLN A 126 -1.34 1.49 -3.45
CA GLN A 126 -1.07 0.26 -4.19
C GLN A 126 -2.33 -0.34 -4.82
N ARG A 127 -3.50 -0.10 -4.25
CA ARG A 127 -4.81 -0.48 -4.82
C ARG A 127 -5.10 0.14 -6.19
N TYR A 128 -4.43 1.26 -6.51
CA TYR A 128 -4.57 1.95 -7.81
C TYR A 128 -3.54 1.51 -8.84
N ASN A 129 -2.60 0.62 -8.46
CA ASN A 129 -1.63 0.08 -9.41
C ASN A 129 -2.35 -0.82 -10.42
N PRO A 130 -2.17 -0.62 -11.74
CA PRO A 130 -2.76 -1.49 -12.74
C PRO A 130 -2.47 -2.99 -12.52
N LEU A 131 -1.28 -3.31 -11.99
CA LEU A 131 -0.95 -4.69 -11.61
C LEU A 131 -1.87 -5.27 -10.54
N PHE A 132 -2.42 -4.44 -9.65
CA PHE A 132 -3.36 -4.91 -8.64
C PHE A 132 -4.61 -5.52 -9.29
N GLU A 133 -5.20 -4.83 -10.26
CA GLU A 133 -6.39 -5.30 -10.98
C GLU A 133 -6.07 -6.51 -11.86
N THR A 134 -4.93 -6.47 -12.57
CA THR A 134 -4.47 -7.57 -13.42
C THR A 134 -4.27 -8.86 -12.62
N ILE A 135 -3.63 -8.78 -11.45
CA ILE A 135 -3.45 -9.92 -10.56
C ILE A 135 -4.79 -10.40 -10.00
N GLY A 136 -5.69 -9.49 -9.61
CA GLY A 136 -7.04 -9.86 -9.20
C GLY A 136 -7.79 -10.67 -10.26
N GLN A 137 -7.72 -10.24 -11.52
CA GLN A 137 -8.32 -10.98 -12.65
C GLN A 137 -7.62 -12.31 -12.92
N LEU A 138 -6.29 -12.40 -12.75
CA LEU A 138 -5.55 -13.65 -12.87
C LEU A 138 -6.02 -14.69 -11.82
N ILE A 139 -6.22 -14.25 -10.58
CA ILE A 139 -6.72 -15.08 -9.48
C ILE A 139 -8.17 -15.51 -9.75
N GLU A 140 -9.02 -14.59 -10.19
CA GLU A 140 -10.44 -14.86 -10.46
C GLU A 140 -10.66 -15.79 -11.65
N ARG A 141 -9.98 -15.54 -12.79
CA ARG A 141 -10.12 -16.31 -14.03
C ARG A 141 -9.39 -17.64 -14.01
N ARG A 142 -8.41 -17.82 -13.14
CA ARG A 142 -7.63 -19.05 -12.90
C ARG A 142 -6.93 -19.66 -14.12
N PRO A 143 -6.35 -18.90 -15.07
CA PRO A 143 -5.65 -19.50 -16.20
C PRO A 143 -4.39 -20.27 -15.79
N LEU A 144 -3.88 -20.07 -14.56
CA LEU A 144 -2.77 -20.83 -13.96
C LEU A 144 -3.23 -21.80 -12.86
N GLY A 145 -4.56 -22.02 -12.73
CA GLY A 145 -5.16 -22.80 -11.64
C GLY A 145 -5.36 -21.99 -10.37
N GLU A 146 -5.53 -22.69 -9.25
CA GLU A 146 -5.73 -22.09 -7.92
C GLU A 146 -4.47 -21.38 -7.44
N LEU A 147 -4.65 -20.28 -6.71
CA LEU A 147 -3.55 -19.68 -5.94
C LEU A 147 -3.30 -20.52 -4.70
N LEU A 148 -2.08 -21.02 -4.54
CA LEU A 148 -1.69 -21.93 -3.46
C LEU A 148 -0.96 -21.23 -2.33
N HIS A 149 -0.11 -20.25 -2.65
CA HIS A 149 0.76 -19.59 -1.70
C HIS A 149 1.17 -18.20 -2.20
N GLY A 150 1.51 -17.32 -1.27
CA GLY A 150 2.11 -16.02 -1.57
C GLY A 150 3.22 -15.66 -0.59
N TYR A 151 4.08 -14.74 -1.00
CA TYR A 151 4.96 -14.05 -0.07
C TYR A 151 5.22 -12.60 -0.49
N PHE A 152 5.53 -11.78 0.49
CA PHE A 152 6.12 -10.47 0.31
C PHE A 152 7.40 -10.39 1.14
N GLU A 153 8.48 -9.97 0.52
CA GLU A 153 9.78 -9.81 1.16
C GLU A 153 10.34 -8.42 0.89
N ASN A 154 10.61 -7.70 1.97
CA ASN A 154 11.28 -6.41 1.95
C ASN A 154 12.68 -6.56 2.53
N TYR A 155 13.68 -6.30 1.71
CA TYR A 155 15.09 -6.24 2.07
C TYR A 155 15.57 -4.81 1.87
N ALA A 156 15.19 -3.94 2.80
CA ALA A 156 15.47 -2.52 2.72
C ALA A 156 16.74 -2.13 3.49
N SER A 157 17.24 -0.97 3.16
CA SER A 157 18.23 -0.26 3.96
C SER A 157 17.55 0.45 5.14
N ASP A 158 18.29 0.69 6.20
CA ASP A 158 17.87 1.51 7.32
C ASP A 158 17.91 3.03 7.02
N GLU A 159 18.24 3.40 5.77
CA GLU A 159 18.36 4.81 5.31
C GLU A 159 19.26 5.67 6.19
N ASN A 160 20.16 5.06 6.96
CA ASN A 160 21.01 5.70 7.98
C ASN A 160 20.19 6.46 9.05
N LEU A 161 18.99 5.99 9.37
CA LEU A 161 18.18 6.57 10.44
C LEU A 161 18.89 6.37 11.79
N PRO A 162 19.07 7.42 12.60
CA PRO A 162 19.70 7.32 13.91
C PRO A 162 18.84 6.43 14.84
N ALA A 163 19.48 5.86 15.87
CA ALA A 163 18.81 4.94 16.79
C ALA A 163 17.59 5.57 17.50
N GLU A 164 17.63 6.89 17.70
CA GLU A 164 16.57 7.68 18.36
C GLU A 164 15.45 8.10 17.40
N HIS A 165 15.53 7.72 16.12
CA HIS A 165 14.50 8.06 15.15
C HIS A 165 13.18 7.39 15.51
N TRP A 166 12.07 8.11 15.36
CA TRP A 166 10.73 7.65 15.72
C TRP A 166 10.34 6.31 15.05
N PHE A 167 10.93 6.00 13.92
CA PHE A 167 10.70 4.76 13.17
C PHE A 167 11.02 3.51 14.02
N TRP A 168 12.12 3.56 14.80
CA TRP A 168 12.57 2.47 15.67
C TRP A 168 11.83 2.43 17.03
N ASP A 169 11.10 3.49 17.37
CA ASP A 169 10.31 3.58 18.60
C ASP A 169 8.89 3.04 18.35
N ARG A 170 8.62 1.83 18.81
CA ARG A 170 7.31 1.17 18.65
C ARG A 170 6.15 2.02 19.22
N SER A 171 6.37 2.82 20.23
CA SER A 171 5.31 3.71 20.76
C SER A 171 4.94 4.82 19.79
N LYS A 172 5.80 5.12 18.81
CA LYS A 172 5.60 6.16 17.79
C LYS A 172 5.29 5.60 16.40
N SER A 173 5.91 4.48 16.03
CA SER A 173 5.71 3.86 14.72
C SER A 173 4.61 2.79 14.72
N GLY A 174 4.31 2.20 15.88
CA GLY A 174 3.50 0.99 16.01
C GLY A 174 4.29 -0.29 15.72
N GLY A 175 5.60 -0.19 15.45
CA GLY A 175 6.45 -1.27 14.98
C GLY A 175 6.43 -1.41 13.45
N ILE A 176 7.34 -2.24 12.92
CA ILE A 176 7.54 -2.38 11.48
C ILE A 176 6.28 -2.90 10.76
N PHE A 177 5.52 -3.81 11.37
CA PHE A 177 4.29 -4.29 10.75
C PHE A 177 3.26 -3.16 10.56
N VAL A 178 3.10 -2.28 11.55
CA VAL A 178 2.14 -1.17 11.49
C VAL A 178 2.65 -0.07 10.57
N GLU A 179 3.92 0.31 10.67
CA GLU A 179 4.49 1.38 9.85
C GLU A 179 4.61 0.97 8.38
N HIS A 180 5.15 -0.22 8.11
CA HIS A 180 5.48 -0.66 6.75
C HIS A 180 4.56 -1.77 6.22
N GLY A 181 4.20 -2.75 7.04
CA GLY A 181 3.44 -3.94 6.62
C GLY A 181 2.03 -3.64 6.13
N VAL A 182 1.37 -2.60 6.64
CA VAL A 182 -0.04 -2.26 6.32
C VAL A 182 -0.31 -2.13 4.80
N HIS A 183 0.64 -1.66 4.01
CA HIS A 183 0.50 -1.59 2.56
C HIS A 183 0.27 -2.97 1.92
N PHE A 184 1.00 -3.96 2.40
CA PHE A 184 1.02 -5.30 1.81
C PHE A 184 -0.09 -6.17 2.39
N PHE A 185 -0.43 -5.99 3.67
CA PHE A 185 -1.62 -6.60 4.24
C PHE A 185 -2.89 -6.15 3.51
N ASP A 186 -3.02 -4.85 3.24
CA ASP A 186 -4.13 -4.33 2.43
C ASP A 186 -4.12 -4.89 1.01
N LEU A 187 -2.95 -4.95 0.37
CA LEU A 187 -2.82 -5.45 -1.00
C LEU A 187 -3.32 -6.90 -1.12
N PHE A 188 -2.85 -7.79 -0.23
CA PHE A 188 -3.28 -9.19 -0.22
C PHE A 188 -4.74 -9.35 0.23
N ALA A 189 -5.21 -8.55 1.18
CA ALA A 189 -6.62 -8.54 1.57
C ALA A 189 -7.54 -8.18 0.41
N GLY A 190 -7.08 -7.34 -0.51
CA GLY A 190 -7.81 -6.99 -1.72
C GLY A 190 -8.00 -8.13 -2.71
N TRP A 191 -7.03 -9.03 -2.78
CA TRP A 191 -7.11 -10.21 -3.63
C TRP A 191 -7.78 -11.40 -2.96
N LEU A 192 -7.55 -11.60 -1.65
CA LEU A 192 -7.85 -12.84 -0.94
C LEU A 192 -8.92 -12.67 0.16
N GLY A 193 -9.37 -11.44 0.41
CA GLY A 193 -10.29 -11.13 1.49
C GLY A 193 -9.61 -11.04 2.85
N GLU A 194 -10.37 -11.26 3.92
CA GLU A 194 -9.89 -11.15 5.30
C GLU A 194 -8.87 -12.24 5.63
N GLY A 195 -7.78 -11.85 6.30
CA GLY A 195 -6.69 -12.74 6.71
C GLY A 195 -6.53 -12.81 8.24
N ALA A 196 -6.11 -13.96 8.74
CA ALA A 196 -5.78 -14.19 10.15
C ALA A 196 -4.31 -14.53 10.33
N VAL A 197 -3.61 -13.83 11.21
CA VAL A 197 -2.21 -14.11 11.55
C VAL A 197 -2.11 -15.46 12.26
N VAL A 198 -1.27 -16.35 11.75
CA VAL A 198 -1.08 -17.72 12.29
C VAL A 198 0.32 -17.96 12.85
N GLY A 199 1.26 -17.06 12.62
CA GLY A 199 2.62 -17.09 13.19
C GLY A 199 3.29 -15.74 12.98
N SER A 200 4.13 -15.32 13.95
CA SER A 200 4.88 -14.07 13.85
C SER A 200 6.13 -14.10 14.72
N GLN A 201 7.18 -13.41 14.27
CA GLN A 201 8.47 -13.28 14.96
C GLN A 201 9.08 -11.90 14.68
N ALA A 202 9.87 -11.42 15.62
CA ALA A 202 10.67 -10.20 15.52
C ALA A 202 12.12 -10.48 15.92
N SER A 203 13.05 -9.71 15.39
CA SER A 203 14.46 -9.78 15.74
C SER A 203 15.07 -8.40 15.78
N CYS A 204 15.93 -8.20 16.79
CA CYS A 204 16.68 -6.95 16.92
C CYS A 204 18.05 -7.05 16.24
N ARG A 205 18.55 -5.91 15.83
CA ARG A 205 19.91 -5.72 15.35
C ARG A 205 20.91 -6.20 16.43
N PRO A 206 21.91 -7.01 16.08
CA PRO A 206 22.86 -7.56 17.06
C PRO A 206 23.47 -6.49 17.95
N GLY A 207 23.41 -6.74 19.27
CA GLY A 207 23.96 -5.82 20.29
C GLY A 207 23.13 -4.54 20.55
N THR A 208 21.92 -4.46 20.04
CA THR A 208 21.01 -3.33 20.22
C THR A 208 19.60 -3.77 20.62
N GLN A 209 18.73 -2.80 20.93
CA GLN A 209 17.29 -3.00 21.11
C GLN A 209 16.48 -2.56 19.88
N ILE A 210 17.16 -2.25 18.78
CA ILE A 210 16.50 -1.82 17.54
C ILE A 210 15.96 -3.05 16.83
N GLU A 211 14.65 -3.19 16.80
CA GLU A 211 13.96 -4.19 15.97
C GLU A 211 14.09 -3.75 14.51
N ASP A 212 14.79 -4.54 13.69
CA ASP A 212 15.01 -4.25 12.28
C ASP A 212 14.59 -5.38 11.34
N GLN A 213 14.02 -6.47 11.90
CA GLN A 213 13.51 -7.60 11.14
C GLN A 213 12.24 -8.15 11.79
N VAL A 214 11.18 -8.27 11.00
CA VAL A 214 9.94 -8.93 11.42
C VAL A 214 9.44 -9.84 10.32
N GLN A 215 8.77 -10.94 10.70
CA GLN A 215 8.11 -11.84 9.77
C GLN A 215 6.81 -12.37 10.34
N CYS A 216 5.80 -12.55 9.49
CA CYS A 216 4.56 -13.22 9.89
C CYS A 216 4.00 -14.08 8.76
N ALA A 217 3.16 -15.05 9.15
CA ALA A 217 2.34 -15.83 8.26
C ALA A 217 0.87 -15.47 8.47
N VAL A 218 0.17 -15.17 7.39
CA VAL A 218 -1.27 -14.84 7.40
C VAL A 218 -2.01 -15.90 6.58
N ARG A 219 -3.06 -16.47 7.14
CA ARG A 219 -3.96 -17.38 6.44
C ARG A 219 -5.19 -16.60 5.97
N TYR A 220 -5.40 -16.58 4.67
CA TYR A 220 -6.53 -15.97 4.00
C TYR A 220 -7.64 -16.98 3.73
N ARG A 221 -8.71 -16.54 3.05
CA ARG A 221 -9.79 -17.41 2.59
C ARG A 221 -9.24 -18.57 1.78
N ASP A 222 -10.00 -19.65 1.71
CA ASP A 222 -9.67 -20.89 0.97
C ASP A 222 -8.37 -21.56 1.42
N GLY A 223 -7.83 -21.15 2.60
CA GLY A 223 -6.64 -21.73 3.20
C GLY A 223 -5.32 -21.25 2.61
N VAL A 224 -5.33 -20.23 1.76
CA VAL A 224 -4.10 -19.66 1.19
C VAL A 224 -3.24 -19.04 2.29
N HIS A 225 -1.99 -19.48 2.39
CA HIS A 225 -1.00 -18.91 3.30
C HIS A 225 -0.11 -17.91 2.57
N VAL A 226 0.10 -16.76 3.19
CA VAL A 226 1.03 -15.73 2.70
C VAL A 226 2.03 -15.40 3.80
N ASN A 227 3.32 -15.42 3.45
CA ASN A 227 4.39 -15.01 4.33
C ASN A 227 4.82 -13.59 4.03
N PHE A 228 5.00 -12.80 5.09
CA PHE A 228 5.48 -11.42 5.01
C PHE A 228 6.80 -11.32 5.79
N TYR A 229 7.83 -10.80 5.15
CA TYR A 229 9.11 -10.48 5.75
C TYR A 229 9.45 -9.02 5.52
N HIS A 230 9.83 -8.31 6.56
CA HIS A 230 10.27 -6.93 6.50
C HIS A 230 11.60 -6.78 7.25
N GLY A 231 12.67 -6.61 6.50
CA GLY A 231 14.01 -6.38 7.02
C GLY A 231 14.56 -5.03 6.59
N PHE A 232 15.16 -4.30 7.54
CA PHE A 232 15.81 -3.00 7.34
C PHE A 232 17.30 -3.11 7.68
N HIS A 233 17.99 -4.05 7.03
CA HIS A 233 19.36 -4.44 7.35
C HIS A 233 20.29 -4.54 6.12
N GLN A 234 19.77 -4.18 4.93
CA GLN A 234 20.57 -4.25 3.71
C GLN A 234 21.35 -2.96 3.46
N PRO A 235 22.52 -3.02 2.83
CA PRO A 235 23.13 -1.83 2.24
C PRO A 235 22.19 -1.20 1.20
N GLY A 236 22.07 0.13 1.17
CA GLY A 236 21.11 0.83 0.33
C GLY A 236 21.17 0.52 -1.18
N ARG A 237 22.32 0.02 -1.67
CA ARG A 237 22.44 -0.43 -3.08
C ARG A 237 21.85 -1.81 -3.35
N LEU A 238 21.48 -2.55 -2.29
CA LEU A 238 20.87 -3.88 -2.36
C LEU A 238 19.39 -3.83 -1.92
N ASP A 239 18.85 -2.62 -1.75
CA ASP A 239 17.43 -2.41 -1.43
C ASP A 239 16.57 -3.03 -2.52
N ARG A 240 15.73 -3.99 -2.12
CA ARG A 240 14.80 -4.67 -3.01
C ARG A 240 13.57 -5.14 -2.28
N GLN A 241 12.46 -5.17 -3.00
CA GLN A 241 11.21 -5.76 -2.54
C GLN A 241 10.71 -6.72 -3.61
N GLU A 242 10.19 -7.86 -3.16
CA GLU A 242 9.64 -8.91 -4.01
C GLU A 242 8.30 -9.39 -3.46
N LEU A 243 7.32 -9.53 -4.35
CA LEU A 243 6.05 -10.17 -4.07
C LEU A 243 5.87 -11.30 -5.07
N ARG A 244 5.65 -12.52 -4.56
CA ARG A 244 5.38 -13.69 -5.40
C ARG A 244 4.05 -14.33 -5.05
N LEU A 245 3.36 -14.75 -6.09
CA LEU A 245 2.14 -15.54 -6.03
C LEU A 245 2.38 -16.87 -6.74
N VAL A 246 2.15 -17.97 -6.06
CA VAL A 246 2.38 -19.33 -6.57
C VAL A 246 1.04 -20.00 -6.83
N PHE A 247 0.81 -20.38 -8.08
CA PHE A 247 -0.38 -21.06 -8.57
C PHE A 247 -0.10 -22.54 -8.85
N GLU A 248 -1.13 -23.33 -9.13
CA GLU A 248 -0.98 -24.75 -9.49
C GLU A 248 -0.03 -24.98 -10.67
N ARG A 249 -0.02 -24.07 -11.65
CA ARG A 249 0.72 -24.24 -12.91
C ARG A 249 1.69 -23.11 -13.22
N GLY A 250 2.09 -22.33 -12.20
CA GLY A 250 3.07 -21.27 -12.41
C GLY A 250 3.21 -20.33 -11.23
N ASP A 251 3.99 -19.28 -11.43
CA ASP A 251 4.15 -18.21 -10.46
C ASP A 251 4.22 -16.84 -11.13
N VAL A 252 3.84 -15.82 -10.37
CA VAL A 252 3.97 -14.41 -10.72
C VAL A 252 4.89 -13.73 -9.72
N LEU A 253 5.93 -13.10 -10.20
CA LEU A 253 6.85 -12.30 -9.40
C LEU A 253 6.74 -10.82 -9.75
N LEU A 254 6.43 -10.00 -8.77
CA LEU A 254 6.41 -8.53 -8.87
C LEU A 254 7.62 -7.96 -8.16
N HIS A 255 8.30 -7.00 -8.78
CA HIS A 255 9.47 -6.35 -8.22
C HIS A 255 9.21 -4.91 -7.81
N GLY A 256 9.79 -4.52 -6.68
CA GLY A 256 9.82 -3.16 -6.15
C GLY A 256 8.65 -2.84 -5.22
N TRP A 257 8.89 -1.85 -4.38
CA TRP A 257 7.91 -1.34 -3.41
C TRP A 257 6.65 -0.79 -4.09
N VAL A 258 6.81 -0.06 -5.19
CA VAL A 258 5.76 0.23 -6.16
C VAL A 258 6.02 -0.66 -7.36
N PRO A 259 5.35 -1.81 -7.49
CA PRO A 259 5.63 -2.73 -8.58
C PRO A 259 5.36 -2.09 -9.93
N THR A 260 6.34 -2.15 -10.80
CA THR A 260 6.26 -1.65 -12.18
C THR A 260 6.50 -2.73 -13.21
N TYR A 261 6.95 -3.89 -12.73
CA TYR A 261 7.35 -5.03 -13.54
C TYR A 261 6.78 -6.33 -12.95
N ALA A 262 6.29 -7.18 -13.82
CA ALA A 262 5.84 -8.53 -13.50
C ALA A 262 6.55 -9.55 -14.38
N ARG A 263 6.99 -10.66 -13.76
CA ARG A 263 7.45 -11.86 -14.44
C ARG A 263 6.49 -13.00 -14.10
N ILE A 264 5.96 -13.63 -15.12
CA ILE A 264 5.11 -14.82 -15.02
C ILE A 264 5.91 -15.99 -15.57
N HIS A 265 6.02 -17.08 -14.82
CA HIS A 265 6.64 -18.32 -15.25
C HIS A 265 5.61 -19.44 -15.08
N ALA A 266 5.26 -20.14 -16.16
CA ALA A 266 4.11 -21.05 -16.15
C ALA A 266 4.23 -22.19 -17.14
N VAL A 267 3.48 -23.26 -16.86
CA VAL A 267 3.10 -24.30 -17.80
C VAL A 267 1.60 -24.19 -18.08
N ALA A 268 1.19 -24.17 -19.35
CA ALA A 268 -0.20 -23.97 -19.72
C ALA A 268 -0.53 -24.58 -21.07
N ASP A 269 -1.82 -24.78 -21.34
CA ASP A 269 -2.33 -25.06 -22.67
C ASP A 269 -2.41 -23.78 -23.53
N GLU A 270 -2.87 -23.88 -24.77
CA GLU A 270 -2.98 -22.72 -25.67
C GLU A 270 -3.99 -21.67 -25.19
N ALA A 271 -5.12 -22.12 -24.61
CA ALA A 271 -6.18 -21.22 -24.17
C ALA A 271 -5.75 -20.42 -22.93
N ASP A 272 -5.16 -21.09 -21.97
CA ASP A 272 -4.64 -20.48 -20.74
C ASP A 272 -3.45 -19.56 -21.03
N THR A 273 -2.52 -19.98 -21.92
CA THR A 273 -1.42 -19.11 -22.40
C THR A 273 -1.97 -17.82 -22.99
N ARG A 274 -3.00 -17.92 -23.86
CA ARG A 274 -3.66 -16.75 -24.48
C ARG A 274 -4.31 -15.86 -23.41
N ALA A 275 -5.02 -16.44 -22.47
CA ALA A 275 -5.67 -15.71 -21.38
C ALA A 275 -4.65 -14.92 -20.52
N VAL A 276 -3.49 -15.52 -20.20
CA VAL A 276 -2.41 -14.83 -19.51
C VAL A 276 -1.86 -13.68 -20.37
N CYS A 277 -1.61 -13.90 -21.66
CA CYS A 277 -1.11 -12.86 -22.56
C CYS A 277 -2.10 -11.70 -22.72
N GLU A 278 -3.40 -11.96 -22.71
CA GLU A 278 -4.44 -10.93 -22.75
C GLU A 278 -4.46 -10.07 -21.48
N LEU A 279 -4.33 -10.70 -20.30
CA LEU A 279 -4.26 -10.01 -19.02
C LEU A 279 -3.02 -9.11 -18.92
N PHE A 280 -1.89 -9.59 -19.44
CA PHE A 280 -0.63 -8.85 -19.45
C PHE A 280 -0.31 -8.27 -20.86
N ALA A 281 -1.31 -7.64 -21.46
CA ALA A 281 -1.20 -7.08 -22.82
C ALA A 281 0.04 -6.18 -22.97
N GLY A 282 0.76 -6.39 -24.07
CA GLY A 282 2.04 -5.71 -24.35
C GLY A 282 3.26 -6.32 -23.63
N GLY A 283 3.09 -7.40 -22.91
CA GLY A 283 4.19 -8.18 -22.35
C GLY A 283 4.94 -8.95 -23.44
N ARG A 284 6.22 -9.18 -23.19
CA ARG A 284 7.07 -10.03 -24.03
C ARG A 284 6.98 -11.48 -23.52
N VAL A 285 6.68 -12.40 -24.42
CA VAL A 285 6.60 -13.83 -24.12
C VAL A 285 7.80 -14.56 -24.70
N ASP A 286 8.46 -15.35 -23.87
CA ASP A 286 9.54 -16.24 -24.25
C ASP A 286 9.12 -17.70 -24.01
N ALA A 287 9.04 -18.51 -25.06
CA ALA A 287 8.83 -19.94 -24.92
C ALA A 287 10.16 -20.60 -24.50
N LEU A 288 10.23 -21.07 -23.25
CA LEU A 288 11.42 -21.73 -22.74
C LEU A 288 11.51 -23.19 -23.21
N VAL A 289 10.39 -23.90 -23.15
CA VAL A 289 10.28 -25.31 -23.59
C VAL A 289 8.94 -25.52 -24.28
N PRO A 290 8.90 -25.65 -25.60
CA PRO A 290 7.71 -26.11 -26.31
C PRO A 290 7.58 -27.63 -26.15
N TYR A 291 6.38 -28.10 -25.85
CA TYR A 291 6.12 -29.53 -25.65
C TYR A 291 5.58 -30.18 -26.94
N GLY A 292 6.19 -31.31 -27.34
CA GLY A 292 5.66 -32.17 -28.40
C GLY A 292 4.42 -32.93 -27.93
N PRO A 293 3.66 -33.53 -28.86
CA PRO A 293 2.41 -34.24 -28.52
C PRO A 293 2.51 -35.30 -27.43
N LYS A 294 3.71 -35.90 -27.26
CA LYS A 294 3.95 -36.94 -26.25
C LYS A 294 4.28 -36.40 -24.88
N ASP A 295 4.70 -35.10 -24.78
CA ASP A 295 5.22 -34.48 -23.57
C ASP A 295 4.21 -33.47 -23.00
N ARG A 296 2.98 -33.42 -23.53
CA ARG A 296 1.94 -32.49 -23.10
C ARG A 296 1.24 -32.84 -21.80
N HIS A 297 1.56 -34.01 -21.25
CA HIS A 297 0.99 -34.44 -19.98
C HIS A 297 1.89 -33.99 -18.82
N CYS A 298 1.29 -33.31 -17.83
CA CYS A 298 1.97 -32.87 -16.61
C CYS A 298 1.08 -33.20 -15.40
N HIS A 299 1.68 -33.73 -14.33
CA HIS A 299 0.98 -34.06 -13.09
C HIS A 299 1.42 -33.14 -11.96
N GLY A 300 0.47 -32.63 -11.20
CA GLY A 300 0.73 -31.83 -10.00
C GLY A 300 -0.52 -31.63 -9.17
N HIS A 301 -0.37 -31.44 -7.86
CA HIS A 301 -1.48 -31.19 -6.94
C HIS A 301 -2.63 -32.23 -7.03
N GLY A 302 -2.27 -33.51 -7.28
CA GLY A 302 -3.23 -34.61 -7.45
C GLY A 302 -4.08 -34.55 -8.73
N ARG A 303 -3.71 -33.76 -9.72
CA ARG A 303 -4.41 -33.57 -10.99
C ARG A 303 -3.46 -33.75 -12.18
N ASP A 304 -4.04 -34.13 -13.30
CA ASP A 304 -3.36 -34.19 -14.59
C ASP A 304 -3.74 -32.96 -15.42
N TYR A 305 -2.74 -32.36 -16.05
CA TYR A 305 -2.89 -31.20 -16.91
C TYR A 305 -2.39 -31.52 -18.31
N ASP A 306 -3.13 -31.08 -19.32
CA ASP A 306 -2.63 -31.00 -20.69
C ASP A 306 -1.94 -29.64 -20.85
N VAL A 307 -0.64 -29.64 -21.15
CA VAL A 307 0.18 -28.46 -21.26
C VAL A 307 0.77 -28.35 -22.66
N TYR A 308 0.78 -27.14 -23.19
CA TYR A 308 1.31 -26.83 -24.52
C TYR A 308 2.78 -26.46 -24.47
N GLN A 309 3.15 -25.64 -23.51
CA GLN A 309 4.51 -25.14 -23.32
C GLN A 309 4.76 -24.69 -21.90
N GLN A 310 6.02 -24.64 -21.55
CA GLN A 310 6.53 -23.81 -20.45
C GLN A 310 6.95 -22.47 -21.03
N PHE A 311 6.49 -21.38 -20.44
CA PHE A 311 6.79 -20.04 -20.93
C PHE A 311 7.13 -19.07 -19.79
N GLU A 312 7.81 -18.01 -20.15
CA GLU A 312 8.01 -16.85 -19.30
C GLU A 312 7.44 -15.62 -20.00
N LEU A 313 6.68 -14.80 -19.27
CA LEU A 313 6.15 -13.53 -19.74
C LEU A 313 6.71 -12.40 -18.88
N HIS A 314 7.20 -11.36 -19.53
CA HIS A 314 7.74 -10.15 -18.91
C HIS A 314 6.85 -8.96 -19.26
N TRP A 315 6.29 -8.31 -18.24
CA TRP A 315 5.43 -7.15 -18.44
C TRP A 315 5.96 -5.95 -17.69
N GLY A 316 5.85 -4.76 -18.29
CA GLY A 316 6.23 -3.50 -17.67
C GLY A 316 7.72 -3.19 -17.71
N GLU A 317 8.52 -3.89 -18.52
CA GLU A 317 9.93 -3.60 -18.72
C GLU A 317 10.13 -2.12 -19.09
N GLY A 318 11.11 -1.46 -18.43
CA GLY A 318 11.44 -0.06 -18.67
C GLY A 318 10.50 0.98 -18.02
N ARG A 319 9.43 0.58 -17.34
CA ARG A 319 8.57 1.52 -16.61
C ARG A 319 9.31 2.13 -15.42
N GLN A 320 9.26 3.45 -15.30
CA GLN A 320 9.93 4.16 -14.22
C GLN A 320 9.07 4.20 -12.96
N LYS A 321 9.62 3.71 -11.83
CA LYS A 321 8.94 3.69 -10.51
C LYS A 321 8.41 5.07 -10.11
N SER A 322 9.22 6.13 -10.27
CA SER A 322 8.81 7.48 -9.91
C SER A 322 7.57 7.97 -10.67
N ARG A 323 7.49 7.65 -11.97
CA ARG A 323 6.32 8.01 -12.79
C ARG A 323 5.06 7.25 -12.33
N VAL A 324 5.18 5.93 -12.13
CA VAL A 324 4.06 5.11 -11.65
C VAL A 324 3.60 5.62 -10.29
N TYR A 325 4.52 5.91 -9.37
CA TYR A 325 4.19 6.46 -8.06
C TYR A 325 3.36 7.75 -8.15
N CYS A 326 3.78 8.70 -8.99
CA CYS A 326 3.02 9.91 -9.23
C CYS A 326 1.60 9.63 -9.76
N GLU A 327 1.47 8.67 -10.68
CA GLU A 327 0.18 8.24 -11.24
C GLU A 327 -0.73 7.65 -10.16
N LEU A 328 -0.20 6.81 -9.25
CA LEU A 328 -0.98 6.21 -8.15
C LEU A 328 -1.51 7.26 -7.17
N LEU A 329 -0.68 8.23 -6.78
CA LEU A 329 -1.10 9.31 -5.89
C LEU A 329 -2.24 10.14 -6.52
N ARG A 330 -2.11 10.49 -7.80
CA ARG A 330 -3.17 11.21 -8.51
C ARG A 330 -4.44 10.37 -8.64
N ALA A 331 -4.31 9.08 -8.93
CA ALA A 331 -5.45 8.18 -9.04
C ALA A 331 -6.23 8.05 -7.71
N LEU A 332 -5.52 7.91 -6.59
CA LEU A 332 -6.13 7.92 -5.26
C LEU A 332 -6.87 9.23 -5.02
N MET A 333 -6.22 10.38 -5.21
CA MET A 333 -6.87 11.68 -5.00
C MET A 333 -8.11 11.84 -5.89
N THR A 334 -8.01 11.46 -7.17
CA THR A 334 -9.14 11.54 -8.11
C THR A 334 -10.33 10.70 -7.64
N ASP A 335 -10.09 9.49 -7.20
CA ASP A 335 -11.12 8.57 -6.68
C ASP A 335 -11.83 9.14 -5.45
N GLN A 336 -11.06 9.69 -4.51
CA GLN A 336 -11.63 10.27 -3.28
C GLN A 336 -12.38 11.57 -3.55
N VAL A 337 -11.88 12.41 -4.44
CA VAL A 337 -12.57 13.65 -4.89
C VAL A 337 -13.88 13.32 -5.60
N ALA A 338 -13.90 12.28 -6.42
CA ALA A 338 -15.14 11.84 -7.07
C ALA A 338 -16.23 11.50 -6.04
N TRP A 339 -15.88 10.83 -4.94
CA TRP A 339 -16.82 10.52 -3.87
C TRP A 339 -17.24 11.76 -3.06
N ILE A 340 -16.36 12.73 -2.85
CA ILE A 340 -16.73 13.99 -2.19
C ILE A 340 -17.81 14.72 -3.01
N ARG A 341 -17.70 14.69 -4.33
CA ARG A 341 -18.65 15.33 -5.26
C ARG A 341 -19.93 14.54 -5.50
N ASP A 342 -19.79 13.21 -5.55
CA ASP A 342 -20.90 12.27 -5.77
C ASP A 342 -20.81 11.11 -4.78
N ARG A 343 -21.69 11.09 -3.78
CA ARG A 343 -21.78 10.02 -2.77
C ARG A 343 -22.14 8.64 -3.36
N GLY A 344 -22.61 8.59 -4.59
CA GLY A 344 -22.84 7.33 -5.34
C GLY A 344 -21.58 6.72 -5.93
N HIS A 345 -20.46 7.46 -5.98
CA HIS A 345 -19.20 6.95 -6.49
C HIS A 345 -18.64 5.80 -5.62
N GLN A 346 -18.24 4.70 -6.29
CA GLN A 346 -17.66 3.53 -5.62
C GLN A 346 -16.14 3.70 -5.51
N ARG A 347 -15.67 3.97 -4.29
CA ARG A 347 -14.23 4.14 -4.01
C ARG A 347 -13.48 2.81 -4.07
N LYS A 348 -12.28 2.80 -4.64
CA LYS A 348 -11.35 1.63 -4.58
C LYS A 348 -10.79 1.40 -3.18
N THR A 349 -10.56 2.47 -2.43
CA THR A 349 -10.15 2.43 -1.03
C THR A 349 -11.11 3.24 -0.17
N THR A 350 -11.45 2.70 0.99
CA THR A 350 -12.31 3.31 1.98
C THR A 350 -11.58 3.37 3.34
N GLU A 351 -12.23 3.94 4.33
CA GLU A 351 -11.75 3.95 5.72
C GLU A 351 -11.45 2.55 6.26
N ARG A 352 -12.22 1.53 5.83
CA ARG A 352 -12.08 0.14 6.26
C ARG A 352 -10.73 -0.47 5.85
N ASN A 353 -10.24 -0.15 4.65
CA ASN A 353 -8.94 -0.64 4.20
C ASN A 353 -7.80 -0.24 5.16
N GLY A 354 -7.81 1.03 5.60
CA GLY A 354 -6.84 1.52 6.58
C GLY A 354 -6.95 0.78 7.92
N ARG A 355 -8.16 0.62 8.41
CA ARG A 355 -8.46 -0.08 9.68
C ARG A 355 -8.08 -1.56 9.64
N ASP A 356 -8.47 -2.26 8.59
CA ASP A 356 -8.29 -3.71 8.49
C ASP A 356 -6.82 -4.09 8.30
N SER A 357 -6.07 -3.27 7.55
CA SER A 357 -4.61 -3.43 7.43
C SER A 357 -3.88 -3.21 8.76
N VAL A 358 -4.31 -2.23 9.55
CA VAL A 358 -3.82 -2.00 10.92
C VAL A 358 -4.17 -3.18 11.84
N ALA A 359 -5.35 -3.78 11.69
CA ALA A 359 -5.76 -4.93 12.50
C ALA A 359 -4.83 -6.15 12.29
N VAL A 360 -4.50 -6.47 11.04
CA VAL A 360 -3.54 -7.54 10.74
C VAL A 360 -2.15 -7.19 11.27
N ALA A 361 -1.70 -5.95 11.08
CA ALA A 361 -0.40 -5.49 11.54
C ALA A 361 -0.26 -5.56 13.07
N CYS A 362 -1.25 -5.07 13.82
CA CYS A 362 -1.28 -5.15 15.28
C CYS A 362 -1.30 -6.62 15.77
N ALA A 363 -2.10 -7.48 15.13
CA ALA A 363 -2.14 -8.91 15.49
C ALA A 363 -0.79 -9.60 15.25
N ALA A 364 -0.08 -9.23 14.17
CA ALA A 364 1.26 -9.75 13.89
C ALA A 364 2.28 -9.25 14.92
N ASP A 365 2.25 -7.96 15.25
CA ASP A 365 3.12 -7.36 16.25
C ASP A 365 2.90 -7.95 17.65
N GLU A 366 1.66 -8.04 18.10
CA GLU A 366 1.30 -8.66 19.38
C GLU A 366 1.76 -10.13 19.45
N MET A 367 1.60 -10.89 18.37
CA MET A 367 2.02 -12.28 18.32
C MET A 367 3.54 -12.42 18.39
N ALA A 368 4.29 -11.55 17.72
CA ALA A 368 5.75 -11.56 17.73
C ALA A 368 6.31 -11.35 19.16
N HIS A 369 5.62 -10.55 19.99
CA HIS A 369 6.09 -10.13 21.32
C HIS A 369 5.39 -10.86 22.50
N ARG A 370 4.51 -11.83 22.25
CA ARG A 370 3.79 -12.57 23.33
C ARG A 370 4.67 -13.27 24.35
N GLY A 371 5.94 -13.51 24.05
CA GLY A 371 6.91 -14.16 24.95
C GLY A 371 7.73 -13.20 25.82
N GLU A 372 7.80 -11.92 25.49
CA GLU A 372 8.65 -10.94 26.17
C GLU A 372 8.08 -10.50 27.53
N ALA A 373 6.76 -10.46 27.66
CA ALA A 373 6.06 -10.11 28.91
C ALA A 373 6.19 -11.18 30.02
N ARG A 374 6.85 -12.32 29.77
CA ARG A 374 7.02 -13.43 30.71
C ARG A 374 8.49 -13.65 31.12
N ARG A 375 9.41 -12.84 30.67
CA ARG A 375 10.81 -12.82 31.08
C ARG A 375 11.11 -11.56 31.89
#